data_4e57fe6a411ada10d63f7ed68932e322
#
_entry.id   4e57fe6a411ada10d63f7ed68932e322
#
_cell.length_a   1.000
_cell.length_b   1.000
_cell.length_c   1.000
_cell.angle_alpha   90.00
_cell.angle_beta   90.00
_cell.angle_gamma   90.00
#
_symmetry.space_group_name_H-M   'P 1'
#
loop_
_entity.id
_entity.type
_entity.pdbx_description
1 polymer ?
#
loop_
_entity_poly.entity_id
_entity_poly.type
_entity_poly.pdbx_seq_one_letter_code
_entity_poly.pdbx_strand_id
1 'polypeptide(L)'
;MSITLHSFDTPNGRKISVALEEMGLPYRVQVVDITQGGQHDPAFVSLSPNPKIPAIVDSDGPAGRPVSVFESGAILYYLARKTGQFMPADLAGQVPVLEWLMFQVGGFGPAPGQVHHFIALSNEDDKRYGLARFTAETRRLYGVMDSHLAGRDHFADALSIADFAVLGWVWRHARHQVDLADFPQVQRWYQTLMARPAVQRGFAVPMRHA
;
A
#
# COMPACT_ATOMS: atom_id res chain seq x y z
N MET A 1 14.73 10.25 16.15
CA MET A 1 13.83 9.53 15.24
C MET A 1 14.67 8.74 14.28
N SER A 2 14.40 7.45 14.16
CA SER A 2 15.24 6.60 13.33
C SER A 2 14.77 6.52 11.87
N ILE A 3 13.46 6.71 11.58
CA ILE A 3 12.89 6.45 10.25
C ILE A 3 12.59 7.74 9.49
N THR A 4 13.07 7.82 8.24
CA THR A 4 12.65 8.82 7.25
C THR A 4 11.83 8.11 6.17
N LEU A 5 10.57 8.51 5.99
CA LEU A 5 9.68 8.04 4.93
C LEU A 5 9.77 8.98 3.73
N HIS A 6 10.33 8.51 2.63
CA HIS A 6 10.30 9.17 1.32
C HIS A 6 9.04 8.77 0.58
N SER A 7 8.08 9.69 0.41
CA SER A 7 6.75 9.34 -0.06
C SER A 7 6.05 10.49 -0.79
N PHE A 8 4.92 10.16 -1.41
CA PHE A 8 3.96 11.09 -2.00
C PHE A 8 2.53 10.57 -1.79
N ASP A 9 1.50 11.41 -2.07
CA ASP A 9 0.08 11.06 -1.93
C ASP A 9 -0.35 9.98 -2.94
N THR A 10 0.01 8.75 -2.66
CA THR A 10 -0.30 7.57 -3.50
C THR A 10 -0.75 6.40 -2.64
N PRO A 11 -1.45 5.41 -3.24
CA PRO A 11 -1.80 4.18 -2.55
C PRO A 11 -0.62 3.50 -1.85
N ASN A 12 0.54 3.42 -2.53
CA ASN A 12 1.72 2.76 -1.98
C ASN A 12 2.37 3.56 -0.85
N GLY A 13 2.37 4.90 -0.93
CA GLY A 13 2.83 5.76 0.16
C GLY A 13 1.98 5.60 1.43
N ARG A 14 0.66 5.55 1.26
CA ARG A 14 -0.31 5.38 2.36
C ARG A 14 -0.15 4.06 3.11
N LYS A 15 0.25 2.96 2.45
CA LYS A 15 0.56 1.71 3.14
C LYS A 15 1.56 1.91 4.26
N ILE A 16 2.61 2.70 3.99
CA ILE A 16 3.74 2.83 4.90
C ILE A 16 3.43 3.82 6.02
N SER A 17 2.80 4.96 5.71
CA SER A 17 2.37 5.89 6.75
C SER A 17 1.38 5.24 7.72
N VAL A 18 0.42 4.45 7.21
CA VAL A 18 -0.51 3.68 8.05
C VAL A 18 0.24 2.67 8.94
N ALA A 19 1.17 1.90 8.37
CA ALA A 19 1.94 0.92 9.14
C ALA A 19 2.77 1.58 10.24
N LEU A 20 3.44 2.72 9.94
CA LEU A 20 4.22 3.46 10.94
C LEU A 20 3.35 3.97 12.09
N GLU A 21 2.17 4.51 11.78
CA GLU A 21 1.20 4.97 12.78
C GLU A 21 0.62 3.81 13.63
N GLU A 22 0.27 2.69 13.01
CA GLU A 22 -0.25 1.51 13.71
C GLU A 22 0.80 0.85 14.60
N MET A 23 2.06 0.88 14.19
CA MET A 23 3.19 0.36 14.97
C MET A 23 3.69 1.35 16.03
N GLY A 24 3.18 2.58 16.06
CA GLY A 24 3.62 3.64 16.99
C GLY A 24 5.08 4.07 16.77
N LEU A 25 5.60 3.91 15.56
CA LEU A 25 6.97 4.24 15.24
C LEU A 25 7.12 5.75 14.95
N PRO A 26 8.04 6.46 15.60
CA PRO A 26 8.32 7.84 15.27
C PRO A 26 9.05 7.95 13.93
N TYR A 27 8.57 8.83 13.06
CA TYR A 27 9.15 9.04 11.73
C TYR A 27 9.07 10.49 11.30
N ARG A 28 9.83 10.84 10.27
CA ARG A 28 9.70 12.09 9.51
C ARG A 28 9.38 11.78 8.06
N VAL A 29 8.70 12.71 7.40
CA VAL A 29 8.36 12.57 5.98
C VAL A 29 9.28 13.46 5.15
N GLN A 30 9.84 12.86 4.10
CA GLN A 30 10.48 13.55 2.99
C GLN A 30 9.56 13.40 1.77
N VAL A 31 8.94 14.49 1.37
CA VAL A 31 8.08 14.49 0.19
C VAL A 31 8.93 14.35 -1.07
N VAL A 32 8.56 13.38 -1.92
CA VAL A 32 9.15 13.16 -3.25
C VAL A 32 8.05 13.41 -4.26
N ASP A 33 8.02 14.62 -4.83
CA ASP A 33 6.97 15.00 -5.78
C ASP A 33 7.17 14.31 -7.13
N ILE A 34 6.43 13.22 -7.33
CA ILE A 34 6.46 12.44 -8.56
C ILE A 34 5.80 13.15 -9.75
N THR A 35 5.03 14.21 -9.51
CA THR A 35 4.42 15.01 -10.59
C THR A 35 5.42 15.97 -11.21
N GLN A 36 6.51 16.28 -10.48
CA GLN A 36 7.62 17.11 -10.93
C GLN A 36 8.89 16.30 -11.25
N GLY A 37 8.77 14.96 -11.29
CA GLY A 37 9.90 14.09 -11.60
C GLY A 37 10.88 13.89 -10.44
N GLY A 38 10.50 14.24 -9.21
CA GLY A 38 11.36 14.14 -8.02
C GLY A 38 11.87 12.71 -7.74
N GLN A 39 11.20 11.68 -8.26
CA GLN A 39 11.66 10.29 -8.15
C GLN A 39 12.93 10.00 -8.97
N HIS A 40 13.30 10.90 -9.90
CA HIS A 40 14.51 10.78 -10.72
C HIS A 40 15.70 11.55 -10.14
N ASP A 41 15.53 12.22 -9.00
CA ASP A 41 16.67 12.84 -8.28
C ASP A 41 17.72 11.76 -7.94
N PRO A 42 19.01 11.96 -8.28
CA PRO A 42 20.06 10.99 -7.98
C PRO A 42 20.15 10.59 -6.50
N ALA A 43 19.85 11.50 -5.59
CA ALA A 43 19.82 11.22 -4.16
C ALA A 43 18.68 10.24 -3.82
N PHE A 44 17.51 10.38 -4.45
CA PHE A 44 16.42 9.42 -4.25
C PHE A 44 16.68 8.09 -4.98
N VAL A 45 17.22 8.11 -6.19
CA VAL A 45 17.58 6.90 -6.94
C VAL A 45 18.58 6.03 -6.18
N SER A 46 19.49 6.64 -5.42
CA SER A 46 20.42 5.87 -4.56
C SER A 46 19.72 5.09 -3.44
N LEU A 47 18.51 5.50 -3.03
CA LEU A 47 17.68 4.82 -2.03
C LEU A 47 16.70 3.83 -2.67
N SER A 48 16.23 4.12 -3.87
CA SER A 48 15.26 3.34 -4.63
C SER A 48 15.70 3.21 -6.09
N PRO A 49 16.47 2.18 -6.44
CA PRO A 49 16.99 1.96 -7.81
C PRO A 49 15.89 1.85 -8.87
N ASN A 50 14.70 1.41 -8.49
CA ASN A 50 13.50 1.44 -9.33
C ASN A 50 12.74 2.74 -9.08
N PRO A 51 13.15 3.91 -9.55
CA PRO A 51 12.80 5.26 -9.09
C PRO A 51 11.29 5.44 -8.82
N LYS A 52 10.84 4.79 -7.75
CA LYS A 52 9.43 4.78 -7.28
C LYS A 52 9.37 4.98 -5.78
N ILE A 53 8.40 5.75 -5.35
CA ILE A 53 8.02 5.87 -3.94
C ILE A 53 7.06 4.72 -3.55
N PRO A 54 6.99 4.34 -2.27
CA PRO A 54 7.78 4.83 -1.14
C PRO A 54 9.16 4.18 -1.02
N ALA A 55 10.05 4.84 -0.31
CA ALA A 55 11.27 4.28 0.27
C ALA A 55 11.40 4.74 1.71
N ILE A 56 12.09 3.99 2.55
CA ILE A 56 12.46 4.42 3.90
C ILE A 56 13.98 4.39 4.09
N VAL A 57 14.45 5.28 4.96
CA VAL A 57 15.80 5.19 5.55
C VAL A 57 15.61 5.02 7.05
N ASP A 58 16.09 3.92 7.60
CA ASP A 58 16.12 3.69 9.03
C ASP A 58 17.56 3.81 9.53
N SER A 59 17.83 4.81 10.37
CA SER A 59 19.16 5.06 10.94
C SER A 59 19.55 4.06 12.04
N ASP A 60 18.56 3.32 12.57
CA ASP A 60 18.71 2.28 13.56
C ASP A 60 18.25 0.93 12.97
N GLY A 61 18.87 0.53 11.89
CA GLY A 61 18.57 -0.71 11.19
C GLY A 61 19.27 -1.93 11.80
N PRO A 62 19.28 -3.06 11.07
CA PRO A 62 19.88 -4.30 11.55
C PRO A 62 21.34 -4.12 11.98
N ALA A 63 21.69 -4.72 13.12
CA ALA A 63 23.02 -4.61 13.75
C ALA A 63 23.43 -3.15 14.04
N GLY A 64 22.46 -2.26 14.30
CA GLY A 64 22.71 -0.85 14.63
C GLY A 64 23.27 -0.02 13.47
N ARG A 65 23.09 -0.48 12.22
CA ARG A 65 23.56 0.24 11.03
C ARG A 65 22.40 0.81 10.24
N PRO A 66 22.56 2.01 9.63
CA PRO A 66 21.54 2.54 8.74
C PRO A 66 21.22 1.58 7.60
N VAL A 67 19.95 1.52 7.22
CA VAL A 67 19.46 0.75 6.07
C VAL A 67 18.44 1.57 5.28
N SER A 68 18.51 1.51 3.96
CA SER A 68 17.43 1.95 3.08
C SER A 68 16.65 0.74 2.57
N VAL A 69 15.33 0.87 2.53
CA VAL A 69 14.43 -0.16 2.01
C VAL A 69 13.48 0.49 1.01
N PHE A 70 13.41 -0.06 -0.18
CA PHE A 70 12.43 0.27 -1.21
C PHE A 70 11.48 -0.92 -1.44
N GLU A 71 10.45 -0.75 -2.26
CA GLU A 71 9.29 -1.64 -2.42
C GLU A 71 8.35 -1.62 -1.20
N SER A 72 7.11 -1.18 -1.41
CA SER A 72 6.17 -1.03 -0.28
C SER A 72 5.90 -2.33 0.47
N GLY A 73 5.88 -3.48 -0.23
CA GLY A 73 5.74 -4.79 0.40
C GLY A 73 6.95 -5.15 1.26
N ALA A 74 8.17 -4.87 0.77
CA ALA A 74 9.40 -5.12 1.52
C ALA A 74 9.52 -4.20 2.74
N ILE A 75 9.10 -2.94 2.61
CA ILE A 75 9.06 -1.99 3.73
C ILE A 75 8.10 -2.48 4.82
N LEU A 76 6.89 -2.90 4.44
CA LEU A 76 5.92 -3.46 5.40
C LEU A 76 6.49 -4.68 6.14
N TYR A 77 7.10 -5.60 5.40
CA TYR A 77 7.75 -6.78 5.98
C TYR A 77 8.89 -6.38 6.93
N TYR A 78 9.76 -5.46 6.51
CA TYR A 78 10.86 -4.95 7.34
C TYR A 78 10.35 -4.35 8.66
N LEU A 79 9.34 -3.47 8.60
CA LEU A 79 8.76 -2.82 9.78
C LEU A 79 8.12 -3.84 10.73
N ALA A 80 7.40 -4.83 10.20
CA ALA A 80 6.82 -5.90 10.99
C ALA A 80 7.90 -6.76 11.68
N ARG A 81 8.98 -7.09 10.99
CA ARG A 81 10.11 -7.83 11.54
C ARG A 81 10.89 -7.03 12.61
N LYS A 82 11.03 -5.71 12.39
CA LYS A 82 11.69 -4.81 13.33
C LYS A 82 10.92 -4.68 14.64
N THR A 83 9.58 -4.61 14.56
CA THR A 83 8.72 -4.34 15.73
C THR A 83 8.15 -5.60 16.37
N GLY A 84 8.13 -6.72 15.66
CA GLY A 84 7.40 -7.92 16.08
C GLY A 84 5.88 -7.77 16.03
N GLN A 85 5.35 -6.77 15.28
CA GLN A 85 3.93 -6.46 15.22
C GLN A 85 3.37 -6.73 13.83
N PHE A 86 2.07 -7.06 13.76
CA PHE A 86 1.30 -7.26 12.51
C PHE A 86 1.85 -8.33 11.57
N MET A 87 2.66 -9.26 12.12
CA MET A 87 3.12 -10.48 11.46
C MET A 87 3.42 -11.53 12.54
N PRO A 88 2.86 -12.74 12.45
CA PRO A 88 3.19 -13.83 13.36
C PRO A 88 4.68 -14.16 13.37
N ALA A 89 5.17 -14.65 14.51
CA ALA A 89 6.57 -15.02 14.64
C ALA A 89 6.88 -16.36 13.97
N ASP A 90 5.92 -17.30 13.99
CA ASP A 90 6.05 -18.63 13.42
C ASP A 90 5.73 -18.66 11.92
N LEU A 91 6.30 -19.64 11.23
CA LEU A 91 6.17 -19.74 9.78
C LEU A 91 4.72 -20.04 9.36
N ALA A 92 3.98 -20.83 10.11
CA ALA A 92 2.62 -21.20 9.76
C ALA A 92 1.70 -19.97 9.74
N GLY A 93 1.81 -19.11 10.76
CA GLY A 93 1.07 -17.85 10.80
C GLY A 93 1.55 -16.83 9.76
N GLN A 94 2.82 -16.87 9.33
CA GLN A 94 3.35 -15.95 8.31
C GLN A 94 2.84 -16.27 6.91
N VAL A 95 2.57 -17.54 6.58
CA VAL A 95 2.15 -17.95 5.24
C VAL A 95 0.93 -17.17 4.76
N PRO A 96 -0.22 -17.14 5.45
CA PRO A 96 -1.39 -16.41 4.98
C PRO A 96 -1.13 -14.89 4.87
N VAL A 97 -0.33 -14.30 5.75
CA VAL A 97 0.04 -12.88 5.65
C VAL A 97 0.83 -12.62 4.36
N LEU A 98 1.81 -13.48 4.06
CA LEU A 98 2.64 -13.34 2.86
C LEU A 98 1.86 -13.61 1.57
N GLU A 99 0.95 -14.58 1.55
CA GLU A 99 0.07 -14.85 0.41
C GLU A 99 -0.71 -13.58 0.03
N TRP A 100 -1.37 -12.94 1.00
CA TRP A 100 -2.16 -11.76 0.74
C TRP A 100 -1.31 -10.50 0.49
N LEU A 101 -0.14 -10.40 1.09
CA LEU A 101 0.82 -9.35 0.76
C LEU A 101 1.28 -9.47 -0.69
N MET A 102 1.65 -10.69 -1.14
CA MET A 102 2.08 -10.94 -2.52
C MET A 102 0.92 -10.81 -3.52
N PHE A 103 -0.30 -11.26 -3.17
CA PHE A 103 -1.51 -10.98 -3.94
C PHE A 103 -1.69 -9.48 -4.19
N GLN A 104 -1.49 -8.65 -3.16
CA GLN A 104 -1.59 -7.21 -3.31
C GLN A 104 -0.47 -6.64 -4.19
N VAL A 105 0.78 -7.00 -3.93
CA VAL A 105 1.95 -6.46 -4.66
C VAL A 105 1.97 -6.92 -6.12
N GLY A 106 1.65 -8.20 -6.37
CA GLY A 106 1.72 -8.80 -7.71
C GLY A 106 0.47 -8.62 -8.56
N GLY A 107 -0.69 -8.38 -7.94
CA GLY A 107 -1.98 -8.33 -8.64
C GLY A 107 -2.80 -7.07 -8.35
N PHE A 108 -3.26 -6.93 -7.10
CA PHE A 108 -4.22 -5.88 -6.74
C PHE A 108 -3.63 -4.45 -6.73
N GLY A 109 -2.33 -4.29 -6.75
CA GLY A 109 -1.68 -2.98 -6.98
C GLY A 109 -1.54 -2.67 -8.47
N PRO A 110 -0.88 -3.55 -9.24
CA PRO A 110 -0.65 -3.35 -10.68
C PRO A 110 -1.93 -3.20 -11.51
N ALA A 111 -2.93 -4.07 -11.34
CA ALA A 111 -4.16 -4.04 -12.14
C ALA A 111 -4.94 -2.73 -11.99
N PRO A 112 -5.34 -2.28 -10.79
CA PRO A 112 -6.00 -0.98 -10.64
C PRO A 112 -5.05 0.20 -10.95
N GLY A 113 -3.74 0.02 -10.84
CA GLY A 113 -2.76 1.01 -11.32
C GLY A 113 -2.87 1.27 -12.82
N GLN A 114 -3.11 0.23 -13.61
CA GLN A 114 -3.38 0.36 -15.04
C GLN A 114 -4.73 1.04 -15.30
N VAL A 115 -5.77 0.78 -14.49
CA VAL A 115 -7.03 1.55 -14.60
C VAL A 115 -6.76 3.05 -14.47
N HIS A 116 -5.97 3.46 -13.46
CA HIS A 116 -5.60 4.87 -13.29
C HIS A 116 -4.85 5.43 -14.51
N HIS A 117 -3.95 4.64 -15.11
CA HIS A 117 -3.21 5.04 -16.30
C HIS A 117 -4.15 5.25 -17.49
N PHE A 118 -4.98 4.26 -17.81
CA PHE A 118 -5.87 4.33 -18.96
C PHE A 118 -6.96 5.40 -18.80
N ILE A 119 -7.47 5.67 -17.61
CA ILE A 119 -8.40 6.79 -17.38
C ILE A 119 -7.75 8.13 -17.73
N ALA A 120 -6.45 8.29 -17.51
CA ALA A 120 -5.74 9.55 -17.75
C ALA A 120 -5.38 9.79 -19.21
N LEU A 121 -5.53 8.81 -20.10
CA LEU A 121 -5.28 8.99 -21.54
C LEU A 121 -6.37 9.86 -22.18
N SER A 122 -5.95 10.73 -23.07
CA SER A 122 -6.87 11.59 -23.84
C SER A 122 -7.40 10.94 -25.11
N ASN A 123 -6.66 10.00 -25.71
CA ASN A 123 -7.07 9.28 -26.91
C ASN A 123 -8.00 8.11 -26.54
N GLU A 124 -9.22 8.13 -27.00
CA GLU A 124 -10.24 7.11 -26.68
C GLU A 124 -9.94 5.73 -27.28
N ASP A 125 -9.26 5.65 -28.43
CA ASP A 125 -8.91 4.38 -29.06
C ASP A 125 -7.79 3.67 -28.26
N ASP A 126 -6.78 4.41 -27.79
CA ASP A 126 -5.72 3.88 -26.95
C ASP A 126 -6.24 3.42 -25.58
N LYS A 127 -7.24 4.10 -25.06
CA LYS A 127 -7.84 3.91 -23.74
C LYS A 127 -8.77 2.70 -23.68
N ARG A 128 -9.63 2.52 -24.69
CA ARG A 128 -10.80 1.62 -24.64
C ARG A 128 -10.48 0.19 -24.26
N TYR A 129 -9.56 -0.46 -24.96
CA TYR A 129 -9.21 -1.86 -24.69
C TYR A 129 -8.54 -2.03 -23.33
N GLY A 130 -7.56 -1.20 -23.03
CA GLY A 130 -6.81 -1.26 -21.77
C GLY A 130 -7.71 -1.00 -20.55
N LEU A 131 -8.54 0.03 -20.62
CA LEU A 131 -9.47 0.36 -19.55
C LEU A 131 -10.47 -0.78 -19.31
N ALA A 132 -11.10 -1.31 -20.37
CA ALA A 132 -12.02 -2.43 -20.22
C ALA A 132 -11.36 -3.68 -19.62
N ARG A 133 -10.17 -4.05 -20.12
CA ARG A 133 -9.40 -5.20 -19.62
C ARG A 133 -9.05 -5.06 -18.14
N PHE A 134 -8.43 -3.95 -17.76
CA PHE A 134 -7.93 -3.77 -16.40
C PHE A 134 -9.04 -3.45 -15.40
N THR A 135 -10.14 -2.83 -15.81
CA THR A 135 -11.34 -2.70 -14.96
C THR A 135 -11.94 -4.07 -14.67
N ALA A 136 -12.08 -4.92 -15.68
CA ALA A 136 -12.58 -6.29 -15.48
C ALA A 136 -11.69 -7.09 -14.53
N GLU A 137 -10.37 -7.03 -14.70
CA GLU A 137 -9.41 -7.71 -13.81
C GLU A 137 -9.46 -7.13 -12.39
N THR A 138 -9.52 -5.80 -12.25
CA THR A 138 -9.66 -5.14 -10.96
C THR A 138 -10.93 -5.62 -10.23
N ARG A 139 -12.08 -5.65 -10.90
CA ARG A 139 -13.33 -6.17 -10.33
C ARG A 139 -13.23 -7.65 -9.93
N ARG A 140 -12.57 -8.46 -10.75
CA ARG A 140 -12.31 -9.87 -10.41
C ARG A 140 -11.50 -9.99 -9.10
N LEU A 141 -10.47 -9.18 -8.93
CA LEU A 141 -9.64 -9.16 -7.71
C LEU A 141 -10.43 -8.68 -6.49
N TYR A 142 -11.33 -7.69 -6.64
CA TYR A 142 -12.28 -7.32 -5.58
C TYR A 142 -13.18 -8.50 -5.20
N GLY A 143 -13.67 -9.29 -6.17
CA GLY A 143 -14.47 -10.49 -5.92
C GLY A 143 -13.70 -11.56 -5.15
N VAL A 144 -12.40 -11.75 -5.43
CA VAL A 144 -11.54 -12.68 -4.67
C VAL A 144 -11.44 -12.23 -3.21
N MET A 145 -11.20 -10.94 -2.98
CA MET A 145 -11.13 -10.37 -1.62
C MET A 145 -12.46 -10.47 -0.89
N ASP A 146 -13.57 -10.16 -1.57
CA ASP A 146 -14.90 -10.21 -0.97
C ASP A 146 -15.27 -11.62 -0.52
N SER A 147 -15.04 -12.60 -1.39
CA SER A 147 -15.27 -14.01 -1.07
C SER A 147 -14.39 -14.50 0.10
N HIS A 148 -13.14 -14.06 0.15
CA HIS A 148 -12.22 -14.42 1.24
C HIS A 148 -12.65 -13.82 2.58
N LEU A 149 -13.09 -12.55 2.57
CA LEU A 149 -13.50 -11.83 3.78
C LEU A 149 -14.88 -12.27 4.30
N ALA A 150 -15.58 -13.17 3.62
CA ALA A 150 -16.83 -13.75 4.12
C ALA A 150 -16.57 -14.50 5.45
N GLY A 151 -17.11 -13.96 6.54
CA GLY A 151 -16.90 -14.49 7.90
C GLY A 151 -15.51 -14.25 8.49
N ARG A 152 -14.69 -13.38 7.88
CA ARG A 152 -13.37 -12.97 8.39
C ARG A 152 -13.31 -11.46 8.55
N ASP A 153 -12.57 -11.01 9.58
CA ASP A 153 -12.35 -9.59 9.84
C ASP A 153 -11.07 -9.07 9.18
N HIS A 154 -10.12 -9.96 8.82
CA HIS A 154 -8.82 -9.64 8.25
C HIS A 154 -8.42 -10.63 7.16
N PHE A 155 -7.41 -10.29 6.36
CA PHE A 155 -6.87 -11.16 5.31
C PHE A 155 -6.09 -12.36 5.86
N ALA A 156 -5.57 -12.27 7.08
CA ALA A 156 -5.01 -13.38 7.84
C ALA A 156 -5.84 -13.57 9.12
N ASP A 157 -5.36 -14.39 10.07
CA ASP A 157 -6.08 -14.67 11.32
C ASP A 157 -6.28 -13.42 12.19
N ALA A 158 -5.40 -12.43 12.02
CA ALA A 158 -5.46 -11.15 12.71
C ALA A 158 -5.03 -10.01 11.80
N LEU A 159 -5.28 -8.75 12.24
CA LEU A 159 -4.80 -7.55 11.55
C LEU A 159 -3.30 -7.65 11.29
N SER A 160 -2.90 -7.46 10.04
CA SER A 160 -1.55 -7.71 9.57
C SER A 160 -1.09 -6.70 8.53
N ILE A 161 0.18 -6.78 8.15
CA ILE A 161 0.73 -5.97 7.05
C ILE A 161 0.04 -6.24 5.71
N ALA A 162 -0.61 -7.37 5.53
CA ALA A 162 -1.42 -7.65 4.34
C ALA A 162 -2.63 -6.71 4.27
N ASP A 163 -3.30 -6.48 5.40
CA ASP A 163 -4.43 -5.54 5.48
C ASP A 163 -3.98 -4.11 5.13
N PHE A 164 -2.83 -3.66 5.65
CA PHE A 164 -2.30 -2.32 5.33
C PHE A 164 -1.95 -2.19 3.85
N ALA A 165 -1.41 -3.25 3.25
CA ALA A 165 -1.09 -3.27 1.83
C ALA A 165 -2.34 -3.13 0.96
N VAL A 166 -3.38 -3.91 1.24
CA VAL A 166 -4.65 -3.88 0.49
C VAL A 166 -5.39 -2.56 0.73
N LEU A 167 -5.46 -2.09 1.99
CA LEU A 167 -6.17 -0.87 2.37
C LEU A 167 -5.71 0.35 1.56
N GLY A 168 -4.40 0.50 1.36
CA GLY A 168 -3.85 1.62 0.58
C GLY A 168 -4.43 1.71 -0.83
N TRP A 169 -4.79 0.59 -1.44
CA TRP A 169 -5.36 0.53 -2.78
C TRP A 169 -6.90 0.55 -2.76
N VAL A 170 -7.58 -0.14 -1.84
CA VAL A 170 -9.06 -0.07 -1.71
C VAL A 170 -9.51 1.37 -1.46
N TRP A 171 -8.73 2.18 -0.77
CA TRP A 171 -8.98 3.61 -0.61
C TRP A 171 -9.27 4.36 -1.93
N ARG A 172 -8.75 3.88 -3.06
CA ARG A 172 -8.97 4.45 -4.40
C ARG A 172 -10.11 3.77 -5.17
N HIS A 173 -10.98 3.00 -4.52
CA HIS A 173 -12.03 2.21 -5.17
C HIS A 173 -12.86 3.01 -6.19
N ALA A 174 -13.24 4.23 -5.87
CA ALA A 174 -13.98 5.11 -6.79
C ALA A 174 -13.18 5.40 -8.07
N ARG A 175 -11.85 5.61 -7.96
CA ARG A 175 -10.97 5.80 -9.13
C ARG A 175 -10.72 4.49 -9.88
N HIS A 176 -10.96 3.34 -9.27
CA HIS A 176 -10.97 2.04 -9.94
C HIS A 176 -12.28 1.78 -10.69
N GLN A 177 -13.24 2.71 -10.65
CA GLN A 177 -14.61 2.54 -11.14
C GLN A 177 -15.33 1.37 -10.45
N VAL A 178 -15.08 1.20 -9.15
CA VAL A 178 -15.66 0.16 -8.30
C VAL A 178 -16.52 0.81 -7.23
N ASP A 179 -17.80 0.42 -7.20
CA ASP A 179 -18.66 0.66 -6.05
C ASP A 179 -18.46 -0.45 -5.02
N LEU A 180 -18.14 -0.09 -3.79
CA LEU A 180 -17.97 -1.07 -2.71
C LEU A 180 -19.27 -1.74 -2.31
N ALA A 181 -20.43 -1.18 -2.65
CA ALA A 181 -21.71 -1.85 -2.46
C ALA A 181 -21.81 -3.17 -3.24
N ASP A 182 -21.07 -3.33 -4.34
CA ASP A 182 -20.97 -4.59 -5.08
C ASP A 182 -20.14 -5.66 -4.36
N PHE A 183 -19.39 -5.27 -3.30
CA PHE A 183 -18.44 -6.10 -2.55
C PHE A 183 -18.61 -5.87 -1.03
N PRO A 184 -19.71 -6.36 -0.44
CA PRO A 184 -20.12 -5.98 0.91
C PRO A 184 -19.13 -6.40 2.01
N GLN A 185 -18.37 -7.47 1.82
CA GLN A 185 -17.37 -7.90 2.80
C GLN A 185 -16.12 -6.99 2.75
N VAL A 186 -15.69 -6.60 1.54
CA VAL A 186 -14.64 -5.60 1.37
C VAL A 186 -15.09 -4.25 1.93
N GLN A 187 -16.35 -3.86 1.72
CA GLN A 187 -16.90 -2.61 2.26
C GLN A 187 -16.86 -2.60 3.80
N ARG A 188 -17.35 -3.66 4.44
CA ARG A 188 -17.32 -3.83 5.89
C ARG A 188 -15.89 -3.74 6.42
N TRP A 189 -14.96 -4.51 5.86
CA TRP A 189 -13.56 -4.53 6.24
C TRP A 189 -12.91 -3.14 6.07
N TYR A 190 -13.15 -2.49 4.94
CA TYR A 190 -12.62 -1.15 4.63
C TYR A 190 -13.11 -0.12 5.65
N GLN A 191 -14.40 -0.08 5.94
CA GLN A 191 -15.00 0.85 6.91
C GLN A 191 -14.43 0.63 8.32
N THR A 192 -14.29 -0.63 8.73
CA THR A 192 -13.69 -1.00 10.02
C THR A 192 -12.26 -0.48 10.15
N LEU A 193 -11.43 -0.67 9.13
CA LEU A 193 -10.05 -0.19 9.17
C LEU A 193 -9.96 1.35 9.09
N MET A 194 -10.76 1.99 8.23
CA MET A 194 -10.78 3.45 8.11
C MET A 194 -11.25 4.16 9.39
N ALA A 195 -12.00 3.48 10.26
CA ALA A 195 -12.41 4.01 11.56
C ALA A 195 -11.27 4.03 12.61
N ARG A 196 -10.16 3.33 12.36
CA ARG A 196 -9.04 3.27 13.30
C ARG A 196 -8.28 4.60 13.36
N PRO A 197 -8.01 5.16 14.56
CA PRO A 197 -7.33 6.46 14.67
C PRO A 197 -5.93 6.48 14.03
N ALA A 198 -5.17 5.41 14.14
CA ALA A 198 -3.83 5.31 13.52
C ALA A 198 -3.93 5.29 11.98
N VAL A 199 -4.91 4.58 11.42
CA VAL A 199 -5.19 4.59 9.98
C VAL A 199 -5.52 6.01 9.52
N GLN A 200 -6.39 6.73 10.23
CA GLN A 200 -6.75 8.11 9.89
C GLN A 200 -5.53 9.03 9.88
N ARG A 201 -4.65 8.94 10.90
CA ARG A 201 -3.39 9.70 10.92
C ARG A 201 -2.48 9.33 9.75
N GLY A 202 -2.33 8.03 9.47
CA GLY A 202 -1.53 7.56 8.34
C GLY A 202 -2.04 8.05 6.99
N PHE A 203 -3.37 8.13 6.82
CA PHE A 203 -3.99 8.71 5.63
C PHE A 203 -3.89 10.24 5.55
N ALA A 204 -3.57 10.93 6.63
CA ALA A 204 -3.28 12.36 6.60
C ALA A 204 -1.85 12.68 6.13
N VAL A 205 -0.98 11.68 5.93
CA VAL A 205 0.45 11.86 5.59
C VAL A 205 0.81 11.15 4.28
N PRO A 206 1.58 11.78 3.36
CA PRO A 206 1.92 13.20 3.33
C PRO A 206 0.71 14.03 2.88
N MET A 207 0.54 15.22 3.47
CA MET A 207 -0.41 16.18 2.92
C MET A 207 0.13 16.72 1.59
N ARG A 208 -0.74 16.86 0.59
CA ARG A 208 -0.42 17.70 -0.56
C ARG A 208 -0.29 19.14 -0.03
N HIS A 209 0.85 19.74 -0.21
CA HIS A 209 0.90 21.20 -0.12
C HIS A 209 0.04 21.74 -1.27
N ALA A 210 -0.99 22.48 -0.90
CA ALA A 210 -1.88 23.17 -1.84
C ALA A 210 -1.12 24.20 -2.66
#